data_e587f83daf2105d51bf1d81b4304df07
#
_entry.id   e587f83daf2105d51bf1d81b4304df07
#
_cell.length_a   1.000
_cell.length_b   1.000
_cell.length_c   1.000
_cell.angle_alpha   90.00
_cell.angle_beta   90.00
_cell.angle_gamma   90.00
#
_symmetry.space_group_name_H-M   'P 1'
#
loop_
_entity.id
_entity.type
_entity.pdbx_description
1 polymer ?
#
loop_
_entity_poly.entity_id
_entity_poly.type
_entity_poly.pdbx_seq_one_letter_code
_entity_poly.pdbx_strand_id
1 'polypeptide(L)'
;MTEEFFIPDDQIRLHAKMDFPEGFEADSKKKLPLLIVVHGFTGHMEEAHILGVARTAVACGMIALRVEMYGHGGSDGAFRNHTLYKWISNLLTVIDYAKALPYVGKLYLAGHSQGGLLTMMVGGMRADDLEALLPLSPAWMIPDFVRRGEILGTSFDPDHIPEVLARPDGLELKGDYLRVAMTLHVEDEIDRFHGPVLIVQGEKDEAVPLAYAKKAQEKYENAKLVLIEGDSHCFDHHLDLMLGAVKDFLQEVCDP
;
A
#
# COMPACT_ATOMS: atom_id res chain seq x y z
N MET A 1 7.50 14.87 -15.34
CA MET A 1 8.91 14.43 -15.20
C MET A 1 8.95 13.29 -14.22
N THR A 2 9.79 12.27 -14.44
CA THR A 2 9.98 11.13 -13.52
C THR A 2 11.45 11.02 -13.16
N GLU A 3 11.75 10.86 -11.89
CA GLU A 3 13.09 10.56 -11.38
C GLU A 3 13.11 9.15 -10.81
N GLU A 4 14.19 8.39 -11.08
CA GLU A 4 14.40 7.03 -10.60
C GLU A 4 15.63 7.00 -9.71
N PHE A 5 15.51 6.41 -8.51
CA PHE A 5 16.56 6.46 -7.49
C PHE A 5 16.36 5.33 -6.46
N PHE A 6 17.27 5.30 -5.48
CA PHE A 6 17.17 4.38 -4.35
C PHE A 6 17.06 5.12 -3.03
N ILE A 7 16.13 4.69 -2.19
CA ILE A 7 16.00 5.16 -0.80
C ILE A 7 16.84 4.22 0.08
N PRO A 8 17.85 4.73 0.81
CA PRO A 8 18.60 3.91 1.76
C PRO A 8 17.74 3.55 2.97
N ASP A 9 17.78 2.28 3.38
CA ASP A 9 17.11 1.74 4.55
C ASP A 9 18.03 0.75 5.26
N ASP A 10 18.76 1.22 6.27
CA ASP A 10 19.85 0.51 6.95
C ASP A 10 20.90 -0.05 5.95
N GLN A 11 20.95 -1.39 5.79
CA GLN A 11 21.89 -2.08 4.91
C GLN A 11 21.31 -2.42 3.53
N ILE A 12 20.10 -1.98 3.24
CA ILE A 12 19.40 -2.23 1.98
C ILE A 12 19.04 -0.93 1.28
N ARG A 13 18.66 -1.03 0.02
CA ARG A 13 18.17 0.09 -0.79
C ARG A 13 16.82 -0.28 -1.36
N LEU A 14 15.88 0.64 -1.26
CA LEU A 14 14.55 0.52 -1.86
C LEU A 14 14.53 1.26 -3.19
N HIS A 15 14.20 0.57 -4.27
CA HIS A 15 14.06 1.15 -5.59
C HIS A 15 12.78 1.99 -5.64
N ALA A 16 12.89 3.21 -6.11
CA ALA A 16 11.79 4.16 -6.11
C ALA A 16 11.75 5.02 -7.37
N LYS A 17 10.55 5.49 -7.72
CA LYS A 17 10.32 6.49 -8.76
C LYS A 17 9.45 7.61 -8.22
N MET A 18 9.86 8.83 -8.50
CA MET A 18 9.13 10.03 -8.15
C MET A 18 8.64 10.72 -9.41
N ASP A 19 7.32 10.86 -9.50
CA ASP A 19 6.64 11.51 -10.61
C ASP A 19 6.20 12.91 -10.18
N PHE A 20 6.56 13.92 -10.97
CA PHE A 20 6.27 15.31 -10.67
C PHE A 20 5.21 15.89 -11.61
N PRO A 21 4.34 16.79 -11.10
CA PRO A 21 3.39 17.50 -11.96
C PRO A 21 4.10 18.42 -12.94
N GLU A 22 3.37 18.84 -13.99
CA GLU A 22 3.88 19.78 -14.98
C GLU A 22 4.20 21.12 -14.31
N GLY A 23 5.33 21.72 -14.70
CA GLY A 23 5.79 23.00 -14.13
C GLY A 23 6.34 22.90 -12.71
N PHE A 24 6.64 21.68 -12.21
CA PHE A 24 7.32 21.52 -10.93
C PHE A 24 8.71 22.14 -10.92
N GLU A 25 8.99 22.94 -9.89
CA GLU A 25 10.30 23.54 -9.62
C GLU A 25 10.71 23.21 -8.18
N ALA A 26 11.83 22.48 -8.00
CA ALA A 26 12.31 22.04 -6.70
C ALA A 26 12.69 23.20 -5.75
N ASP A 27 13.12 24.33 -6.32
CA ASP A 27 13.50 25.55 -5.57
C ASP A 27 12.31 26.46 -5.24
N SER A 28 11.09 26.05 -5.65
CA SER A 28 9.89 26.81 -5.33
C SER A 28 9.65 26.86 -3.83
N LYS A 29 9.22 28.02 -3.33
CA LYS A 29 8.77 28.16 -1.93
C LYS A 29 7.47 27.43 -1.66
N LYS A 30 6.73 27.08 -2.71
CA LYS A 30 5.47 26.35 -2.62
C LYS A 30 5.77 24.86 -2.45
N LYS A 31 5.41 24.31 -1.30
CA LYS A 31 5.43 22.87 -1.08
C LYS A 31 4.22 22.21 -1.72
N LEU A 32 4.43 21.05 -2.34
CA LEU A 32 3.37 20.25 -2.93
C LEU A 32 2.98 19.07 -2.03
N PRO A 33 1.71 18.61 -2.09
CA PRO A 33 1.34 17.35 -1.47
C PRO A 33 2.02 16.19 -2.19
N LEU A 34 2.32 15.11 -1.46
CA LEU A 34 2.94 13.90 -2.01
C LEU A 34 2.12 12.67 -1.64
N LEU A 35 1.79 11.84 -2.64
CA LEU A 35 1.19 10.52 -2.47
C LEU A 35 2.26 9.44 -2.58
N ILE A 36 2.44 8.66 -1.50
CA ILE A 36 3.22 7.41 -1.54
C ILE A 36 2.32 6.30 -2.04
N VAL A 37 2.80 5.48 -2.99
CA VAL A 37 2.02 4.38 -3.58
C VAL A 37 2.78 3.06 -3.44
N VAL A 38 2.18 2.07 -2.78
CA VAL A 38 2.78 0.78 -2.43
C VAL A 38 2.07 -0.36 -3.16
N HIS A 39 2.85 -1.24 -3.81
CA HIS A 39 2.34 -2.41 -4.54
C HIS A 39 1.92 -3.57 -3.64
N GLY A 40 1.32 -4.62 -4.23
CA GLY A 40 0.89 -5.84 -3.56
C GLY A 40 1.99 -6.89 -3.35
N PHE A 41 1.59 -8.08 -2.88
CA PHE A 41 2.45 -9.18 -2.41
C PHE A 41 3.50 -9.66 -3.43
N THR A 42 3.15 -9.85 -4.68
CA THR A 42 4.06 -10.24 -5.77
C THR A 42 4.21 -9.13 -6.81
N GLY A 43 3.74 -7.94 -6.47
CA GLY A 43 3.63 -6.82 -7.37
C GLY A 43 4.93 -6.04 -7.56
N HIS A 44 4.80 -4.97 -8.32
CA HIS A 44 5.86 -4.00 -8.56
C HIS A 44 5.28 -2.61 -8.88
N MET A 45 6.10 -1.58 -8.83
CA MET A 45 5.65 -0.19 -8.99
C MET A 45 5.17 0.19 -10.39
N GLU A 46 5.31 -0.67 -11.40
CA GLU A 46 4.87 -0.45 -12.78
C GLU A 46 3.58 -1.19 -13.13
N GLU A 47 2.92 -1.87 -12.19
CA GLU A 47 1.60 -2.45 -12.42
C GLU A 47 0.60 -1.37 -12.81
N ALA A 48 -0.34 -1.71 -13.70
CA ALA A 48 -1.26 -0.74 -14.30
C ALA A 48 -2.04 0.09 -13.27
N HIS A 49 -2.53 -0.55 -12.20
CA HIS A 49 -3.26 0.13 -11.12
C HIS A 49 -2.34 0.99 -10.24
N ILE A 50 -1.12 0.55 -9.93
CA ILE A 50 -0.12 1.33 -9.15
C ILE A 50 0.32 2.58 -9.92
N LEU A 51 0.72 2.39 -11.18
CA LEU A 51 1.11 3.48 -12.07
C LEU A 51 -0.07 4.43 -12.35
N GLY A 52 -1.28 3.87 -12.49
CA GLY A 52 -2.50 4.63 -12.69
C GLY A 52 -2.80 5.57 -11.53
N VAL A 53 -2.71 5.07 -10.29
CA VAL A 53 -2.89 5.88 -9.06
C VAL A 53 -1.85 7.00 -8.99
N ALA A 54 -0.58 6.70 -9.25
CA ALA A 54 0.48 7.71 -9.25
C ALA A 54 0.23 8.81 -10.31
N ARG A 55 -0.14 8.43 -11.53
CA ARG A 55 -0.48 9.38 -12.60
C ARG A 55 -1.71 10.22 -12.27
N THR A 56 -2.70 9.63 -11.60
CA THR A 56 -3.90 10.35 -11.13
C THR A 56 -3.52 11.40 -10.09
N ALA A 57 -2.66 11.07 -9.12
CA ALA A 57 -2.16 12.04 -8.15
C ALA A 57 -1.39 13.18 -8.83
N VAL A 58 -0.53 12.86 -9.80
CA VAL A 58 0.20 13.88 -10.59
C VAL A 58 -0.77 14.79 -11.36
N ALA A 59 -1.83 14.24 -11.95
CA ALA A 59 -2.86 15.02 -12.62
C ALA A 59 -3.68 15.92 -11.67
N CYS A 60 -3.74 15.58 -10.39
CA CYS A 60 -4.28 16.40 -9.30
C CYS A 60 -3.27 17.43 -8.74
N GLY A 61 -2.09 17.58 -9.34
CA GLY A 61 -1.07 18.54 -8.90
C GLY A 61 -0.20 18.06 -7.73
N MET A 62 -0.24 16.79 -7.39
CA MET A 62 0.58 16.17 -6.35
C MET A 62 1.90 15.62 -6.92
N ILE A 63 2.88 15.42 -6.07
CA ILE A 63 4.02 14.53 -6.34
C ILE A 63 3.55 13.12 -6.04
N ALA A 64 3.97 12.12 -6.83
CA ALA A 64 3.72 10.72 -6.53
C ALA A 64 5.05 9.97 -6.35
N LEU A 65 5.20 9.26 -5.23
CA LEU A 65 6.35 8.43 -4.92
C LEU A 65 5.93 6.96 -4.95
N ARG A 66 6.36 6.23 -5.98
CA ARG A 66 6.17 4.77 -6.10
C ARG A 66 7.42 4.07 -5.58
N VAL A 67 7.25 3.04 -4.78
CA VAL A 67 8.37 2.31 -4.17
C VAL A 67 8.18 0.81 -4.32
N GLU A 68 9.26 0.09 -4.60
CA GLU A 68 9.34 -1.36 -4.52
C GLU A 68 9.84 -1.76 -3.15
N MET A 69 9.10 -2.65 -2.50
CA MET A 69 9.38 -3.06 -1.13
C MET A 69 10.48 -4.13 -1.09
N TYR A 70 11.07 -4.39 0.07
CA TYR A 70 12.09 -5.42 0.26
C TYR A 70 11.78 -6.71 -0.50
N GLY A 71 12.75 -7.18 -1.30
CA GLY A 71 12.67 -8.42 -2.03
C GLY A 71 11.82 -8.40 -3.29
N HIS A 72 11.42 -7.20 -3.76
CA HIS A 72 10.60 -7.00 -4.96
C HIS A 72 11.28 -6.03 -5.92
N GLY A 73 11.04 -6.23 -7.21
CA GLY A 73 11.53 -5.38 -8.28
C GLY A 73 13.04 -5.16 -8.21
N GLY A 74 13.46 -3.88 -8.25
CA GLY A 74 14.87 -3.46 -8.14
C GLY A 74 15.36 -3.25 -6.71
N SER A 75 14.50 -3.43 -5.69
CA SER A 75 14.89 -3.31 -4.29
C SER A 75 15.76 -4.47 -3.81
N ASP A 76 16.65 -4.19 -2.87
CA ASP A 76 17.51 -5.20 -2.29
C ASP A 76 16.69 -6.25 -1.51
N GLY A 77 17.28 -7.44 -1.34
CA GLY A 77 16.69 -8.56 -0.65
C GLY A 77 16.18 -9.67 -1.57
N ALA A 78 15.67 -10.73 -0.98
CA ALA A 78 15.06 -11.83 -1.72
C ALA A 78 13.60 -11.99 -1.30
N PHE A 79 12.72 -12.22 -2.28
CA PHE A 79 11.28 -12.41 -2.06
C PHE A 79 10.98 -13.37 -0.92
N ARG A 80 11.61 -14.55 -0.89
CA ARG A 80 11.40 -15.56 0.15
C ARG A 80 11.68 -15.10 1.58
N ASN A 81 12.44 -14.02 1.75
CA ASN A 81 12.85 -13.48 3.05
C ASN A 81 12.01 -12.27 3.48
N HIS A 82 11.08 -11.79 2.66
CA HIS A 82 10.25 -10.66 3.07
C HIS A 82 9.30 -11.05 4.20
N THR A 83 8.92 -10.10 5.01
CA THR A 83 7.88 -10.21 6.04
C THR A 83 7.09 -8.91 6.09
N LEU A 84 5.90 -8.96 6.68
CA LEU A 84 5.10 -7.75 6.88
C LEU A 84 5.83 -6.73 7.76
N TYR A 85 6.60 -7.14 8.77
CA TYR A 85 7.41 -6.21 9.58
C TYR A 85 8.52 -5.53 8.77
N LYS A 86 9.19 -6.25 7.85
CA LYS A 86 10.18 -5.62 6.97
C LYS A 86 9.53 -4.56 6.09
N TRP A 87 8.37 -4.86 5.52
CA TRP A 87 7.66 -3.90 4.70
C TRP A 87 7.11 -2.71 5.50
N ILE A 88 6.63 -2.93 6.73
CA ILE A 88 6.26 -1.84 7.65
C ILE A 88 7.49 -0.96 7.90
N SER A 89 8.65 -1.54 8.26
CA SER A 89 9.89 -0.79 8.47
C SER A 89 10.30 0.01 7.22
N ASN A 90 10.29 -0.63 6.05
CA ASN A 90 10.59 0.06 4.79
C ASN A 90 9.65 1.25 4.56
N LEU A 91 8.36 1.08 4.78
CA LEU A 91 7.38 2.16 4.56
C LEU A 91 7.55 3.30 5.55
N LEU A 92 7.92 3.02 6.80
CA LEU A 92 8.29 4.04 7.77
C LEU A 92 9.50 4.86 7.28
N THR A 93 10.54 4.21 6.76
CA THR A 93 11.71 4.87 6.15
C THR A 93 11.31 5.72 4.94
N VAL A 94 10.42 5.22 4.09
CA VAL A 94 9.91 5.97 2.91
C VAL A 94 9.15 7.22 3.33
N ILE A 95 8.34 7.15 4.38
CA ILE A 95 7.63 8.32 4.93
C ILE A 95 8.63 9.34 5.47
N ASP A 96 9.62 8.91 6.25
CA ASP A 96 10.65 9.81 6.79
C ASP A 96 11.49 10.46 5.67
N TYR A 97 11.83 9.69 4.63
CA TYR A 97 12.47 10.22 3.42
C TYR A 97 11.61 11.30 2.75
N ALA A 98 10.34 11.02 2.51
CA ALA A 98 9.42 11.96 1.87
C ALA A 98 9.25 13.25 2.69
N LYS A 99 9.14 13.15 4.02
CA LYS A 99 9.04 14.30 4.93
C LYS A 99 10.28 15.20 4.91
N ALA A 100 11.46 14.61 4.68
CA ALA A 100 12.72 15.36 4.65
C ALA A 100 12.90 16.18 3.36
N LEU A 101 12.11 15.93 2.31
CA LEU A 101 12.22 16.66 1.04
C LEU A 101 11.72 18.09 1.19
N PRO A 102 12.52 19.10 0.81
CA PRO A 102 12.21 20.51 1.08
C PRO A 102 10.96 21.04 0.37
N TYR A 103 10.58 20.39 -0.74
CA TYR A 103 9.44 20.75 -1.57
C TYR A 103 8.17 19.95 -1.26
N VAL A 104 8.22 19.04 -0.28
CA VAL A 104 7.06 18.25 0.15
C VAL A 104 6.35 18.92 1.32
N GLY A 105 5.03 18.99 1.23
CA GLY A 105 4.14 19.50 2.27
C GLY A 105 3.40 18.35 2.98
N LYS A 106 2.15 18.19 2.64
CA LYS A 106 1.26 17.15 3.16
C LYS A 106 1.58 15.79 2.55
N LEU A 107 1.51 14.71 3.36
CA LEU A 107 1.71 13.35 2.89
C LEU A 107 0.39 12.56 2.87
N TYR A 108 0.27 11.73 1.86
CA TYR A 108 -0.84 10.81 1.61
C TYR A 108 -0.28 9.42 1.35
N LEU A 109 -1.03 8.38 1.69
CA LEU A 109 -0.55 7.00 1.53
C LEU A 109 -1.61 6.15 0.82
N ALA A 110 -1.22 5.53 -0.29
CA ALA A 110 -2.00 4.56 -1.03
C ALA A 110 -1.26 3.22 -1.09
N GLY A 111 -2.02 2.13 -1.12
CA GLY A 111 -1.43 0.82 -1.35
C GLY A 111 -2.45 -0.20 -1.79
N HIS A 112 -2.01 -1.16 -2.61
CA HIS A 112 -2.84 -2.23 -3.14
C HIS A 112 -2.57 -3.55 -2.42
N SER A 113 -3.62 -4.33 -2.14
CA SER A 113 -3.51 -5.69 -1.59
C SER A 113 -2.69 -5.71 -0.28
N GLN A 114 -1.54 -6.39 -0.23
CA GLN A 114 -0.61 -6.31 0.92
C GLN A 114 -0.16 -4.88 1.19
N GLY A 115 0.10 -4.06 0.15
CA GLY A 115 0.35 -2.63 0.30
C GLY A 115 -0.83 -1.89 0.92
N GLY A 116 -2.07 -2.32 0.62
CA GLY A 116 -3.30 -1.82 1.25
C GLY A 116 -3.38 -2.15 2.73
N LEU A 117 -3.02 -3.40 3.12
CA LEU A 117 -2.87 -3.77 4.53
C LEU A 117 -1.82 -2.89 5.23
N LEU A 118 -0.67 -2.64 4.57
CA LEU A 118 0.35 -1.75 5.12
C LEU A 118 -0.14 -0.30 5.24
N THR A 119 -0.91 0.17 4.27
CA THR A 119 -1.55 1.50 4.32
C THR A 119 -2.40 1.65 5.59
N MET A 120 -3.14 0.61 5.96
CA MET A 120 -3.94 0.60 7.19
C MET A 120 -3.06 0.57 8.45
N MET A 121 -2.04 -0.30 8.48
CA MET A 121 -1.13 -0.46 9.63
C MET A 121 -0.28 0.80 9.86
N VAL A 122 0.43 1.24 8.82
CA VAL A 122 1.35 2.38 8.92
C VAL A 122 0.58 3.69 9.01
N GLY A 123 -0.63 3.75 8.47
CA GLY A 123 -1.55 4.87 8.63
C GLY A 123 -1.81 5.20 10.10
N GLY A 124 -2.08 4.19 10.92
CA GLY A 124 -2.23 4.37 12.36
C GLY A 124 -0.92 4.71 13.08
N MET A 125 0.17 4.01 12.74
CA MET A 125 1.49 4.26 13.33
C MET A 125 2.02 5.67 13.06
N ARG A 126 1.60 6.31 11.96
CA ARG A 126 2.04 7.63 11.50
C ARG A 126 0.86 8.59 11.29
N ALA A 127 -0.16 8.46 12.11
CA ALA A 127 -1.39 9.24 11.99
C ALA A 127 -1.16 10.77 11.97
N ASP A 128 -0.18 11.26 12.73
CA ASP A 128 0.19 12.68 12.77
C ASP A 128 0.93 13.16 11.52
N ASP A 129 1.43 12.27 10.68
CA ASP A 129 2.22 12.57 9.49
C ASP A 129 1.43 12.47 8.19
N LEU A 130 0.26 11.80 8.22
CA LEU A 130 -0.52 11.46 7.04
C LEU A 130 -1.87 12.17 7.04
N GLU A 131 -2.21 12.83 5.92
CA GLU A 131 -3.48 13.56 5.78
C GLU A 131 -4.64 12.64 5.40
N ALA A 132 -4.40 11.64 4.55
CA ALA A 132 -5.42 10.67 4.14
C ALA A 132 -4.80 9.33 3.70
N LEU A 133 -5.62 8.27 3.73
CA LEU A 133 -5.24 6.91 3.35
C LEU A 133 -6.11 6.40 2.20
N LEU A 134 -5.50 5.65 1.27
CA LEU A 134 -6.17 5.01 0.14
C LEU A 134 -5.83 3.50 0.09
N PRO A 135 -6.37 2.66 0.97
CA PRO A 135 -6.25 1.20 0.88
C PRO A 135 -7.09 0.65 -0.28
N LEU A 136 -6.41 0.10 -1.30
CA LEU A 136 -7.00 -0.48 -2.51
C LEU A 136 -6.98 -2.01 -2.40
N SER A 137 -8.14 -2.67 -2.49
CA SER A 137 -8.28 -4.12 -2.25
C SER A 137 -7.48 -4.61 -1.04
N PRO A 138 -7.58 -3.97 0.16
CA PRO A 138 -6.65 -4.17 1.25
C PRO A 138 -6.68 -5.59 1.79
N ALA A 139 -5.54 -6.27 1.78
CA ALA A 139 -5.42 -7.67 2.21
C ALA A 139 -5.44 -7.84 3.74
N TRP A 140 -6.38 -7.20 4.42
CA TRP A 140 -6.55 -7.30 5.87
C TRP A 140 -6.81 -8.73 6.36
N MET A 141 -7.32 -9.62 5.48
CA MET A 141 -7.54 -11.03 5.85
C MET A 141 -6.23 -11.79 6.15
N ILE A 142 -5.05 -11.30 5.74
CA ILE A 142 -3.78 -12.05 5.89
C ILE A 142 -3.55 -12.54 7.32
N PRO A 143 -3.60 -11.70 8.37
CA PRO A 143 -3.40 -12.19 9.74
C PRO A 143 -4.40 -13.27 10.16
N ASP A 144 -5.66 -13.11 9.81
CA ASP A 144 -6.72 -14.05 10.17
C ASP A 144 -6.58 -15.39 9.44
N PHE A 145 -6.23 -15.35 8.16
CA PHE A 145 -6.02 -16.55 7.35
C PHE A 145 -4.79 -17.32 7.84
N VAL A 146 -3.69 -16.62 8.11
CA VAL A 146 -2.47 -17.25 8.64
C VAL A 146 -2.70 -17.91 10.00
N ARG A 147 -3.47 -17.29 10.90
CA ARG A 147 -3.86 -17.89 12.17
C ARG A 147 -4.70 -19.18 12.02
N ARG A 148 -5.39 -19.33 10.88
CA ARG A 148 -6.17 -20.54 10.52
C ARG A 148 -5.38 -21.55 9.71
N GLY A 149 -4.11 -21.29 9.43
CA GLY A 149 -3.26 -22.17 8.63
C GLY A 149 -3.44 -22.04 7.13
N GLU A 150 -3.81 -20.86 6.65
CA GLU A 150 -4.04 -20.59 5.24
C GLU A 150 -3.35 -19.30 4.80
N ILE A 151 -2.77 -19.30 3.60
CA ILE A 151 -2.32 -18.08 2.94
C ILE A 151 -2.31 -18.24 1.43
N LEU A 152 -2.99 -17.34 0.70
CA LEU A 152 -2.97 -17.24 -0.76
C LEU A 152 -3.09 -18.59 -1.46
N GLY A 153 -4.09 -19.39 -1.06
CA GLY A 153 -4.37 -20.71 -1.63
C GLY A 153 -3.46 -21.85 -1.16
N THR A 154 -2.60 -21.60 -0.17
CA THR A 154 -1.72 -22.61 0.42
C THR A 154 -2.10 -22.86 1.86
N SER A 155 -2.28 -24.14 2.25
CA SER A 155 -2.56 -24.55 3.63
C SER A 155 -1.32 -25.03 4.34
N PHE A 156 -1.24 -24.81 5.65
CA PHE A 156 -0.16 -25.27 6.53
C PHE A 156 -0.72 -25.50 7.95
N ASP A 157 0.07 -26.19 8.81
CA ASP A 157 -0.28 -26.34 10.20
C ASP A 157 0.12 -25.08 10.99
N PRO A 158 -0.82 -24.29 11.54
CA PRO A 158 -0.51 -23.07 12.27
C PRO A 158 0.22 -23.29 13.60
N ASP A 159 0.13 -24.50 14.20
CA ASP A 159 0.85 -24.88 15.41
C ASP A 159 2.29 -25.34 15.10
N HIS A 160 2.57 -25.75 13.85
CA HIS A 160 3.87 -26.21 13.39
C HIS A 160 4.28 -25.50 12.09
N ILE A 161 4.58 -24.22 12.18
CA ILE A 161 4.92 -23.39 11.03
C ILE A 161 6.16 -23.94 10.31
N PRO A 162 6.07 -24.27 9.01
CA PRO A 162 7.20 -24.79 8.24
C PRO A 162 8.32 -23.73 8.14
N GLU A 163 9.57 -24.17 8.01
CA GLU A 163 10.70 -23.24 7.75
C GLU A 163 10.53 -22.53 6.40
N VAL A 164 10.01 -23.25 5.40
CA VAL A 164 9.72 -22.73 4.06
C VAL A 164 8.35 -23.23 3.62
N LEU A 165 7.51 -22.33 3.18
CA LEU A 165 6.24 -22.61 2.54
C LEU A 165 6.41 -22.49 1.03
N ALA A 166 6.30 -23.63 0.32
CA ALA A 166 6.25 -23.65 -1.14
C ALA A 166 4.83 -23.32 -1.61
N ARG A 167 4.72 -22.42 -2.58
CA ARG A 167 3.44 -21.97 -3.13
C ARG A 167 3.15 -22.61 -4.48
N PRO A 168 1.88 -22.70 -4.89
CA PRO A 168 1.49 -23.26 -6.19
C PRO A 168 2.09 -22.51 -7.40
N ASP A 169 2.39 -21.21 -7.25
CA ASP A 169 3.01 -20.36 -8.27
C ASP A 169 4.54 -20.55 -8.40
N GLY A 170 5.12 -21.47 -7.64
CA GLY A 170 6.56 -21.75 -7.61
C GLY A 170 7.39 -20.81 -6.73
N LEU A 171 6.76 -19.83 -6.11
CA LEU A 171 7.43 -18.97 -5.13
C LEU A 171 7.52 -19.65 -3.77
N GLU A 172 8.50 -19.24 -2.99
CA GLU A 172 8.72 -19.71 -1.63
C GLU A 172 8.63 -18.56 -0.64
N LEU A 173 8.06 -18.83 0.53
CA LEU A 173 8.10 -17.96 1.70
C LEU A 173 8.80 -18.65 2.86
N LYS A 174 9.68 -17.97 3.56
CA LYS A 174 10.13 -18.44 4.86
C LYS A 174 9.01 -18.36 5.90
N GLY A 175 9.00 -19.30 6.83
CA GLY A 175 8.01 -19.34 7.92
C GLY A 175 7.96 -18.09 8.78
N ASP A 176 9.00 -17.24 8.72
CA ASP A 176 9.01 -15.94 9.39
C ASP A 176 7.91 -15.00 8.88
N TYR A 177 7.53 -15.07 7.60
CA TYR A 177 6.39 -14.34 7.09
C TYR A 177 5.11 -14.71 7.85
N LEU A 178 4.88 -16.02 8.03
CA LEU A 178 3.70 -16.54 8.71
C LEU A 178 3.71 -16.15 10.20
N ARG A 179 4.85 -16.33 10.87
CA ARG A 179 5.01 -15.96 12.30
C ARG A 179 4.72 -14.48 12.52
N VAL A 180 5.23 -13.61 11.66
CA VAL A 180 4.99 -12.18 11.73
C VAL A 180 3.51 -11.86 11.44
N ALA A 181 2.92 -12.45 10.40
CA ALA A 181 1.52 -12.19 10.04
C ALA A 181 0.56 -12.53 11.19
N MET A 182 0.82 -13.62 11.92
CA MET A 182 0.01 -14.03 13.08
C MET A 182 -0.03 -12.99 14.21
N THR A 183 1.00 -12.16 14.33
CA THR A 183 1.14 -11.18 15.43
C THR A 183 0.50 -9.83 15.10
N LEU A 184 0.05 -9.60 13.88
CA LEU A 184 -0.54 -8.32 13.52
C LEU A 184 -1.96 -8.16 14.03
N HIS A 185 -2.23 -7.01 14.62
CA HIS A 185 -3.54 -6.55 15.09
C HIS A 185 -3.89 -5.26 14.35
N VAL A 186 -4.55 -5.40 13.20
CA VAL A 186 -4.83 -4.27 12.29
C VAL A 186 -5.81 -3.28 12.90
N GLU A 187 -6.76 -3.78 13.70
CA GLU A 187 -7.75 -2.98 14.39
C GLU A 187 -7.13 -1.91 15.28
N ASP A 188 -6.05 -2.25 15.98
CA ASP A 188 -5.40 -1.34 16.94
C ASP A 188 -4.78 -0.13 16.23
N GLU A 189 -4.38 -0.28 14.97
CA GLU A 189 -3.84 0.80 14.16
C GLU A 189 -4.95 1.62 13.46
N ILE A 190 -6.04 0.97 13.03
CA ILE A 190 -7.20 1.67 12.46
C ILE A 190 -7.75 2.72 13.43
N ASP A 191 -7.88 2.35 14.70
CA ASP A 191 -8.45 3.20 15.75
C ASP A 191 -7.59 4.46 16.04
N ARG A 192 -6.36 4.53 15.52
CA ARG A 192 -5.45 5.68 15.68
C ARG A 192 -5.55 6.70 14.56
N PHE A 193 -6.09 6.32 13.40
CA PHE A 193 -6.18 7.21 12.26
C PHE A 193 -7.59 7.80 12.12
N HIS A 194 -7.71 9.13 12.29
CA HIS A 194 -8.98 9.85 12.24
C HIS A 194 -9.17 10.68 10.96
N GLY A 195 -8.16 10.72 10.08
CA GLY A 195 -8.22 11.41 8.79
C GLY A 195 -9.14 10.70 7.78
N PRO A 196 -9.37 11.31 6.61
CA PRO A 196 -10.16 10.71 5.53
C PRO A 196 -9.53 9.42 5.01
N VAL A 197 -10.38 8.41 4.74
CA VAL A 197 -9.96 7.13 4.17
C VAL A 197 -10.83 6.76 2.96
N LEU A 198 -10.21 6.48 1.82
CA LEU A 198 -10.88 5.91 0.66
C LEU A 198 -10.50 4.43 0.53
N ILE A 199 -11.46 3.55 0.73
CA ILE A 199 -11.31 2.12 0.43
C ILE A 199 -11.91 1.86 -0.95
N VAL A 200 -11.14 1.25 -1.87
CA VAL A 200 -11.67 0.80 -3.17
C VAL A 200 -11.45 -0.68 -3.30
N GLN A 201 -12.48 -1.42 -3.75
CA GLN A 201 -12.36 -2.86 -3.99
C GLN A 201 -13.22 -3.30 -5.18
N GLY A 202 -12.69 -4.24 -5.98
CA GLY A 202 -13.47 -4.93 -7.00
C GLY A 202 -14.55 -5.81 -6.36
N GLU A 203 -15.76 -5.78 -6.88
CA GLU A 203 -16.87 -6.57 -6.34
C GLU A 203 -16.63 -8.07 -6.46
N LYS A 204 -15.90 -8.50 -7.51
CA LYS A 204 -15.52 -9.90 -7.77
C LYS A 204 -14.06 -10.19 -7.41
N ASP A 205 -13.52 -9.47 -6.42
CA ASP A 205 -12.17 -9.74 -5.91
C ASP A 205 -12.08 -11.17 -5.36
N GLU A 206 -11.32 -12.02 -6.05
CA GLU A 206 -11.13 -13.43 -5.73
C GLU A 206 -10.03 -13.67 -4.69
N ALA A 207 -9.19 -12.66 -4.41
CA ALA A 207 -8.07 -12.76 -3.49
C ALA A 207 -8.42 -12.24 -2.08
N VAL A 208 -9.16 -11.14 -2.00
CA VAL A 208 -9.54 -10.49 -0.73
C VAL A 208 -11.07 -10.51 -0.58
N PRO A 209 -11.61 -11.24 0.41
CA PRO A 209 -13.05 -11.26 0.64
C PRO A 209 -13.60 -9.86 0.94
N LEU A 210 -14.65 -9.46 0.24
CA LEU A 210 -15.30 -8.16 0.36
C LEU A 210 -15.71 -7.80 1.81
N ALA A 211 -15.94 -8.81 2.64
CA ALA A 211 -16.24 -8.61 4.06
C ALA A 211 -15.18 -7.81 4.81
N TYR A 212 -13.90 -7.91 4.40
CA TYR A 212 -12.80 -7.17 5.03
C TYR A 212 -12.81 -5.67 4.66
N ALA A 213 -13.15 -5.32 3.42
CA ALA A 213 -13.34 -3.92 3.03
C ALA A 213 -14.53 -3.28 3.75
N LYS A 214 -15.64 -4.00 3.88
CA LYS A 214 -16.82 -3.56 4.66
C LYS A 214 -16.46 -3.39 6.14
N LYS A 215 -15.75 -4.35 6.73
CA LYS A 215 -15.24 -4.26 8.10
C LYS A 215 -14.33 -3.05 8.28
N ALA A 216 -13.46 -2.76 7.32
CA ALA A 216 -12.59 -1.58 7.35
C ALA A 216 -13.40 -0.28 7.32
N GLN A 217 -14.40 -0.17 6.45
CA GLN A 217 -15.30 0.98 6.38
C GLN A 217 -16.03 1.22 7.72
N GLU A 218 -16.49 0.15 8.37
CA GLU A 218 -17.20 0.23 9.64
C GLU A 218 -16.29 0.65 10.82
N LYS A 219 -15.00 0.32 10.70
CA LYS A 219 -14.02 0.56 11.77
C LYS A 219 -13.40 1.96 11.73
N TYR A 220 -13.10 2.48 10.54
CA TYR A 220 -12.58 3.83 10.42
C TYR A 220 -13.69 4.86 10.71
N GLU A 221 -13.36 5.90 11.45
CA GLU A 221 -14.27 6.98 11.77
C GLU A 221 -14.71 7.77 10.53
N ASN A 222 -13.82 7.95 9.56
CA ASN A 222 -14.05 8.76 8.35
C ASN A 222 -13.66 8.00 7.07
N ALA A 223 -14.35 6.89 6.80
CA ALA A 223 -14.09 6.06 5.63
C ALA A 223 -15.23 6.05 4.61
N LYS A 224 -14.85 6.11 3.32
CA LYS A 224 -15.71 5.86 2.18
C LYS A 224 -15.28 4.55 1.51
N LEU A 225 -16.21 3.63 1.30
CA LEU A 225 -15.99 2.42 0.49
C LEU A 225 -16.60 2.63 -0.88
N VAL A 226 -15.79 2.42 -1.92
CA VAL A 226 -16.20 2.37 -3.33
C VAL A 226 -16.00 0.95 -3.85
N LEU A 227 -17.09 0.34 -4.29
CA LEU A 227 -17.07 -0.98 -4.94
C LEU A 227 -17.10 -0.79 -6.45
N ILE A 228 -16.15 -1.42 -7.14
CA ILE A 228 -16.11 -1.42 -8.61
C ILE A 228 -16.87 -2.66 -9.08
N GLU A 229 -18.07 -2.44 -9.63
CA GLU A 229 -18.97 -3.51 -10.08
C GLU A 229 -18.30 -4.42 -11.09
N GLY A 230 -18.37 -5.73 -10.84
CA GLY A 230 -17.85 -6.75 -11.74
C GLY A 230 -16.35 -6.86 -11.84
N ASP A 231 -15.58 -6.05 -11.11
CA ASP A 231 -14.12 -6.01 -11.23
C ASP A 231 -13.39 -6.97 -10.28
N SER A 232 -12.17 -7.32 -10.66
CA SER A 232 -11.26 -8.25 -10.02
C SER A 232 -10.42 -7.61 -8.92
N HIS A 233 -9.49 -8.40 -8.34
CA HIS A 233 -8.52 -7.93 -7.32
C HIS A 233 -7.62 -6.79 -7.80
N CYS A 234 -7.14 -6.85 -9.05
CA CYS A 234 -6.22 -5.88 -9.64
C CYS A 234 -6.90 -4.81 -10.51
N PHE A 235 -8.22 -4.74 -10.50
CA PHE A 235 -8.99 -3.80 -11.31
C PHE A 235 -8.77 -3.97 -12.82
N ASP A 236 -8.75 -5.24 -13.28
CA ASP A 236 -8.38 -5.58 -14.66
C ASP A 236 -9.44 -5.20 -15.70
N HIS A 237 -10.68 -4.96 -15.29
CA HIS A 237 -11.80 -4.71 -16.19
C HIS A 237 -12.24 -3.25 -16.23
N HIS A 238 -12.16 -2.53 -15.10
CA HIS A 238 -12.69 -1.19 -14.92
C HIS A 238 -11.70 -0.29 -14.17
N LEU A 239 -10.43 -0.35 -14.58
CA LEU A 239 -9.36 0.47 -13.99
C LEU A 239 -9.70 1.95 -13.97
N ASP A 240 -10.38 2.44 -15.03
CA ASP A 240 -10.84 3.82 -15.16
C ASP A 240 -11.81 4.24 -14.05
N LEU A 241 -12.72 3.35 -13.63
CA LEU A 241 -13.66 3.62 -12.54
C LEU A 241 -12.94 3.71 -11.19
N MET A 242 -11.98 2.81 -10.94
CA MET A 242 -11.13 2.87 -9.74
C MET A 242 -10.33 4.17 -9.70
N LEU A 243 -9.67 4.53 -10.82
CA LEU A 243 -8.90 5.78 -10.90
C LEU A 243 -9.78 7.03 -10.81
N GLY A 244 -11.03 6.96 -11.30
CA GLY A 244 -12.03 8.00 -11.10
C GLY A 244 -12.34 8.24 -9.63
N ALA A 245 -12.58 7.16 -8.87
CA ALA A 245 -12.82 7.25 -7.42
C ALA A 245 -11.61 7.83 -6.66
N VAL A 246 -10.39 7.42 -7.04
CA VAL A 246 -9.14 7.96 -6.48
C VAL A 246 -9.01 9.45 -6.78
N LYS A 247 -9.27 9.86 -8.02
CA LYS A 247 -9.21 11.28 -8.45
C LYS A 247 -10.18 12.15 -7.66
N ASP A 248 -11.44 11.74 -7.57
CA ASP A 248 -12.48 12.49 -6.86
C ASP A 248 -12.11 12.67 -5.39
N PHE A 249 -11.62 11.61 -4.76
CA PHE A 249 -11.17 11.66 -3.36
C PHE A 249 -9.96 12.56 -3.16
N LEU A 250 -8.92 12.45 -4.01
CA LEU A 250 -7.73 13.31 -3.90
C LEU A 250 -8.08 14.78 -4.11
N GLN A 251 -9.01 15.10 -5.02
CA GLN A 251 -9.48 16.47 -5.20
C GLN A 251 -10.22 16.96 -3.96
N GLU A 252 -11.05 16.13 -3.31
CA GLU A 252 -11.77 16.48 -2.09
C GLU A 252 -10.83 16.78 -0.92
N VAL A 253 -9.77 15.94 -0.71
CA VAL A 253 -8.88 16.06 0.46
C VAL A 253 -7.67 16.96 0.23
N CYS A 254 -7.35 17.32 -1.01
CA CYS A 254 -6.22 18.20 -1.35
C CYS A 254 -6.66 19.66 -1.61
N ASP A 255 -7.94 19.94 -1.73
CA ASP A 255 -8.41 21.31 -1.86
C ASP A 255 -8.12 22.09 -0.54
N PRO A 256 -7.56 23.30 -0.64
CA PRO A 256 -7.05 24.07 0.49
C PRO A 256 -8.17 24.68 1.35
#